data_14bdcc98bfbcacf5b5be5a61c0535b1d
#
_entry.id   14bdcc98bfbcacf5b5be5a61c0535b1d
#
_cell.length_a   1.000
_cell.length_b   1.000
_cell.length_c   1.000
_cell.angle_alpha   90.00
_cell.angle_beta   90.00
_cell.angle_gamma   90.00
#
_symmetry.space_group_name_H-M   'P 1'
#
loop_
_entity.id
_entity.type
_entity.pdbx_description
1 polymer ?
#
loop_
_entity_poly.entity_id
_entity_poly.type
_entity_poly.pdbx_seq_one_letter_code
_entity_poly.pdbx_strand_id
1 'polypeptide(L)'
;MQPHVGIIMGSDSDWPTVEPAAQVLADFGIPFEVGVVSAHRTPEKMLAYAKEAHTRGLKAIIACAGGAAHLPGMVAAATPLPVIGIPRALKDLDGLDSLLSICLLYTSDAADE
;
A
#
# COMPACT_ATOMS: atom_id res chain seq x y z
N MET A 1 -7.82 8.69 -18.57
CA MET A 1 -6.42 8.22 -18.62
C MET A 1 -6.25 7.04 -17.69
N GLN A 2 -5.58 6.01 -18.15
CA GLN A 2 -5.41 4.80 -17.35
C GLN A 2 -4.43 5.06 -16.19
N PRO A 3 -4.76 4.66 -14.94
CA PRO A 3 -3.85 4.91 -13.82
C PRO A 3 -2.57 4.09 -13.93
N HIS A 4 -1.46 4.69 -13.51
CA HIS A 4 -0.15 4.05 -13.44
C HIS A 4 0.21 3.61 -12.02
N VAL A 5 -0.38 4.25 -11.01
CA VAL A 5 -0.11 3.95 -9.61
C VAL A 5 -1.43 3.69 -8.89
N GLY A 6 -1.47 2.63 -8.11
CA GLY A 6 -2.60 2.35 -7.24
C GLY A 6 -2.25 2.75 -5.82
N ILE A 7 -3.12 3.54 -5.18
CA ILE A 7 -2.99 3.89 -3.77
C ILE A 7 -4.08 3.14 -3.03
N ILE A 8 -3.70 2.23 -2.14
CA ILE A 8 -4.65 1.47 -1.35
C ILE A 8 -4.41 1.66 0.14
N MET A 9 -5.47 1.56 0.91
CA MET A 9 -5.44 1.75 2.35
C MET A 9 -6.43 0.80 3.01
N GLY A 10 -6.16 0.40 4.24
CA GLY A 10 -7.02 -0.54 4.96
C GLY A 10 -8.33 0.06 5.44
N SER A 11 -8.41 1.37 5.53
CA SER A 11 -9.59 2.09 5.98
C SER A 11 -9.58 3.48 5.37
N ASP A 12 -10.75 4.05 5.15
CA ASP A 12 -10.86 5.43 4.67
C ASP A 12 -10.29 6.43 5.68
N SER A 13 -10.20 6.05 6.96
CA SER A 13 -9.57 6.90 7.98
C SER A 13 -8.07 7.06 7.76
N ASP A 14 -7.46 6.26 6.90
CA ASP A 14 -6.04 6.39 6.54
C ASP A 14 -5.80 7.49 5.50
N TRP A 15 -6.86 8.01 4.90
CA TRP A 15 -6.73 9.00 3.82
C TRP A 15 -5.87 10.21 4.17
N PRO A 16 -6.01 10.85 5.35
CA PRO A 16 -5.16 11.99 5.67
C PRO A 16 -3.67 11.67 5.67
N THR A 17 -3.28 10.43 5.98
CA THR A 17 -1.89 9.99 5.95
C THR A 17 -1.41 9.80 4.51
N VAL A 18 -2.29 9.38 3.61
CA VAL A 18 -1.96 9.02 2.23
C VAL A 18 -2.09 10.20 1.27
N GLU A 19 -2.92 11.17 1.61
CA GLU A 19 -3.21 12.31 0.73
C GLU A 19 -1.96 13.02 0.20
N PRO A 20 -0.90 13.24 1.01
CA PRO A 20 0.32 13.85 0.50
C PRO A 20 0.96 13.06 -0.65
N ALA A 21 0.89 11.74 -0.62
CA ALA A 21 1.41 10.92 -1.71
C ALA A 21 0.60 11.13 -2.99
N ALA A 22 -0.73 11.20 -2.86
CA ALA A 22 -1.60 11.49 -4.00
C ALA A 22 -1.30 12.86 -4.59
N GLN A 23 -1.04 13.84 -3.72
CA GLN A 23 -0.72 15.20 -4.18
C GLN A 23 0.58 15.21 -4.98
N VAL A 24 1.60 14.50 -4.52
CA VAL A 24 2.87 14.41 -5.23
C VAL A 24 2.67 13.79 -6.62
N LEU A 25 1.89 12.71 -6.71
CA LEU A 25 1.60 12.09 -8.00
C LEU A 25 0.87 13.05 -8.92
N ALA A 26 -0.10 13.80 -8.39
CA ALA A 26 -0.83 14.79 -9.18
C ALA A 26 0.11 15.90 -9.68
N ASP A 27 1.01 16.38 -8.81
CA ASP A 27 1.97 17.42 -9.17
C ASP A 27 2.91 16.99 -10.29
N PHE A 28 3.27 15.70 -10.33
CA PHE A 28 4.11 15.15 -11.39
C PHE A 28 3.31 14.70 -12.62
N GLY A 29 2.00 14.87 -12.61
CA GLY A 29 1.16 14.46 -13.73
C GLY A 29 1.05 12.96 -13.90
N ILE A 30 1.26 12.19 -12.84
CA ILE A 30 1.16 10.73 -12.88
C ILE A 30 -0.28 10.32 -12.54
N PRO A 31 -1.00 9.66 -13.45
CA PRO A 31 -2.36 9.20 -13.17
C PRO A 31 -2.36 8.10 -12.13
N PHE A 32 -3.29 8.17 -11.18
CA PHE A 32 -3.39 7.21 -10.09
C PHE A 32 -4.85 6.91 -9.75
N GLU A 33 -5.06 5.80 -9.07
CA GLU A 33 -6.36 5.44 -8.51
C GLU A 33 -6.22 5.29 -7.00
N VAL A 34 -7.32 5.46 -6.27
CA VAL A 34 -7.35 5.34 -4.81
C VAL A 34 -8.46 4.37 -4.43
N GLY A 35 -8.16 3.47 -3.49
CA GLY A 35 -9.15 2.52 -3.03
C GLY A 35 -8.93 2.08 -1.60
N VAL A 36 -10.00 1.64 -0.95
CA VAL A 36 -9.95 1.04 0.38
C VAL A 36 -9.96 -0.47 0.19
N VAL A 37 -8.87 -1.12 0.63
CA VAL A 37 -8.68 -2.56 0.48
C VAL A 37 -8.10 -3.08 1.79
N SER A 38 -8.89 -3.82 2.56
CA SER A 38 -8.45 -4.30 3.88
C SER A 38 -7.93 -5.73 3.80
N ALA A 39 -6.71 -5.95 4.27
CA ALA A 39 -6.14 -7.29 4.32
C ALA A 39 -6.90 -8.18 5.30
N HIS A 40 -7.41 -7.60 6.39
CA HIS A 40 -8.08 -8.37 7.43
C HIS A 40 -9.58 -8.57 7.19
N ARG A 41 -10.25 -7.55 6.63
CA ARG A 41 -11.70 -7.60 6.42
C ARG A 41 -12.10 -8.13 5.04
N THR A 42 -11.28 -7.88 4.03
CA THR A 42 -11.56 -8.31 2.66
C THR A 42 -10.32 -8.91 2.00
N PRO A 43 -9.81 -10.04 2.54
CA PRO A 43 -8.55 -10.62 2.03
C PRO A 43 -8.65 -11.05 0.55
N GLU A 44 -9.80 -11.54 0.11
CA GLU A 44 -9.95 -11.95 -1.28
C GLU A 44 -9.90 -10.76 -2.23
N LYS A 45 -10.52 -9.65 -1.85
CA LYS A 45 -10.45 -8.41 -2.63
C LYS A 45 -9.02 -7.90 -2.72
N MET A 46 -8.30 -7.97 -1.61
CA MET A 46 -6.90 -7.56 -1.55
C MET A 46 -6.03 -8.41 -2.47
N LEU A 47 -6.19 -9.72 -2.43
CA LEU A 47 -5.42 -10.63 -3.28
C LEU A 47 -5.75 -10.41 -4.76
N ALA A 48 -7.03 -10.23 -5.08
CA ALA A 48 -7.45 -9.96 -6.46
C ALA A 48 -6.83 -8.65 -6.96
N TYR A 49 -6.86 -7.62 -6.14
CA TYR A 49 -6.25 -6.34 -6.49
C TYR A 49 -4.76 -6.52 -6.80
N ALA A 50 -4.05 -7.21 -5.92
CA ALA A 50 -2.61 -7.41 -6.06
C ALA A 50 -2.27 -8.19 -7.34
N LYS A 51 -3.01 -9.25 -7.61
CA LYS A 51 -2.74 -10.11 -8.76
C LYS A 51 -3.09 -9.44 -10.09
N GLU A 52 -4.13 -8.63 -10.12
CA GLU A 52 -4.63 -8.02 -11.35
C GLU A 52 -3.99 -6.68 -11.68
N ALA A 53 -3.33 -6.05 -10.71
CA ALA A 53 -2.82 -4.69 -10.87
C ALA A 53 -1.93 -4.54 -12.11
N HIS A 54 -0.96 -5.43 -12.30
CA HIS A 54 -0.04 -5.30 -13.43
C HIS A 54 -0.72 -5.53 -14.77
N THR A 55 -1.73 -6.40 -14.82
CA THR A 55 -2.47 -6.64 -16.07
C THR A 55 -3.34 -5.45 -16.45
N ARG A 56 -3.73 -4.63 -15.48
CA ARG A 56 -4.49 -3.40 -15.73
C ARG A 56 -3.59 -2.21 -16.09
N GLY A 57 -2.28 -2.41 -16.14
CA GLY A 57 -1.35 -1.35 -16.53
C GLY A 57 -0.74 -0.56 -15.38
N LEU A 58 -1.03 -0.93 -14.14
CA LEU A 58 -0.37 -0.29 -12.99
C LEU A 58 1.12 -0.61 -13.01
N LYS A 59 1.93 0.36 -12.57
CA LYS A 59 3.39 0.23 -12.51
C LYS A 59 3.89 0.09 -11.09
N ALA A 60 3.13 0.56 -10.11
CA ALA A 60 3.49 0.50 -8.70
C ALA A 60 2.25 0.60 -7.84
N ILE A 61 2.35 0.12 -6.61
CA ILE A 61 1.27 0.22 -5.63
C ILE A 61 1.82 0.91 -4.37
N ILE A 62 1.07 1.89 -3.88
CA ILE A 62 1.34 2.52 -2.59
C ILE A 62 0.29 2.00 -1.62
N ALA A 63 0.73 1.39 -0.52
CA ALA A 63 -0.18 0.76 0.43
C ALA A 63 0.05 1.30 1.83
N CYS A 64 -1.00 1.78 2.48
CA CYS A 64 -0.95 2.35 3.81
C CYS A 64 -1.69 1.47 4.81
N ALA A 65 -1.07 1.23 5.96
CA ALA A 65 -1.68 0.48 7.04
C ALA A 65 -1.11 0.90 8.39
N GLY A 66 -1.86 0.66 9.45
CA GLY A 66 -1.46 1.00 10.81
C GLY A 66 -1.48 -0.21 11.74
N GLY A 67 -0.75 -0.10 12.85
CA GLY A 67 -0.64 -1.16 13.85
C GLY A 67 0.08 -2.38 13.30
N ALA A 68 -0.57 -3.54 13.34
CA ALA A 68 -0.09 -4.74 12.66
C ALA A 68 -0.33 -4.54 11.16
N ALA A 69 0.55 -3.80 10.52
CA ALA A 69 0.36 -3.25 9.18
C ALA A 69 0.68 -4.30 8.11
N HIS A 70 -0.20 -5.25 7.92
CA HIS A 70 0.03 -6.39 7.03
C HIS A 70 -0.26 -6.12 5.56
N LEU A 71 -1.09 -5.11 5.26
CA LEU A 71 -1.52 -4.87 3.88
C LEU A 71 -0.37 -4.71 2.89
N PRO A 72 0.64 -3.86 3.13
CA PRO A 72 1.72 -3.70 2.16
C PRO A 72 2.48 -4.98 1.87
N GLY A 73 2.84 -5.74 2.89
CA GLY A 73 3.57 -6.99 2.73
C GLY A 73 2.77 -8.08 2.04
N MET A 74 1.49 -8.19 2.37
CA MET A 74 0.60 -9.18 1.74
C MET A 74 0.37 -8.85 0.27
N VAL A 75 0.22 -7.57 -0.06
CA VAL A 75 0.10 -7.14 -1.45
C VAL A 75 1.41 -7.40 -2.20
N ALA A 76 2.54 -7.06 -1.59
CA ALA A 76 3.85 -7.30 -2.21
C ALA A 76 4.08 -8.77 -2.52
N ALA A 77 3.61 -9.66 -1.65
CA ALA A 77 3.75 -11.11 -1.85
C ALA A 77 2.91 -11.63 -3.02
N ALA A 78 1.88 -10.89 -3.43
CA ALA A 78 0.92 -11.35 -4.44
C ALA A 78 1.02 -10.60 -5.78
N THR A 79 1.97 -9.70 -5.93
CA THR A 79 2.11 -8.91 -7.16
C THR A 79 3.58 -8.85 -7.61
N PRO A 80 3.85 -8.81 -8.93
CA PRO A 80 5.21 -8.56 -9.41
C PRO A 80 5.60 -7.09 -9.36
N LEU A 81 4.67 -6.19 -9.04
CA LEU A 81 4.93 -4.76 -9.01
C LEU A 81 5.64 -4.32 -7.73
N PRO A 82 6.42 -3.23 -7.78
CA PRO A 82 6.94 -2.64 -6.55
C PRO A 82 5.81 -2.11 -5.68
N VAL A 83 5.90 -2.35 -4.38
CA VAL A 83 4.92 -1.88 -3.40
C VAL A 83 5.63 -1.00 -2.39
N ILE A 84 5.13 0.22 -2.23
CA ILE A 84 5.66 1.20 -1.29
C ILE A 84 4.74 1.23 -0.08
N GLY A 85 5.26 0.85 1.09
CA GLY A 85 4.48 0.84 2.31
C GLY A 85 4.52 2.18 3.02
N ILE A 86 3.36 2.65 3.46
CA ILE A 86 3.26 3.85 4.27
C ILE A 86 2.74 3.45 5.66
N PRO A 87 3.57 3.56 6.71
CA PRO A 87 3.14 3.26 8.06
C PRO A 87 2.29 4.42 8.61
N ARG A 88 1.11 4.09 9.12
CA ARG A 88 0.25 5.08 9.76
C ARG A 88 0.56 5.13 11.25
N ALA A 89 0.76 6.34 11.78
CA ALA A 89 0.96 6.54 13.19
C ALA A 89 -0.33 6.24 13.96
N LEU A 90 -0.23 5.40 14.98
CA LEU A 90 -1.31 5.10 15.89
C LEU A 90 -1.00 5.66 17.28
N LYS A 91 -2.05 5.71 18.12
CA LYS A 91 -1.99 6.41 19.39
C LYS A 91 -0.92 5.88 20.36
N ASP A 92 -0.75 4.57 20.44
CA ASP A 92 0.05 3.97 21.50
C ASP A 92 1.55 4.01 21.25
N LEU A 93 2.00 3.73 20.03
CA LEU A 93 3.42 3.65 19.69
C LEU A 93 3.85 4.65 18.63
N ASP A 94 3.02 5.64 18.35
CA ASP A 94 3.32 6.75 17.43
C ASP A 94 3.84 6.27 16.07
N GLY A 95 3.28 5.15 15.58
CA GLY A 95 3.65 4.60 14.30
C GLY A 95 4.80 3.62 14.29
N LEU A 96 5.46 3.40 15.44
CA LEU A 96 6.58 2.47 15.51
C LEU A 96 6.16 1.04 15.18
N ASP A 97 5.02 0.60 15.71
CA ASP A 97 4.48 -0.73 15.42
C ASP A 97 4.14 -0.89 13.95
N SER A 98 3.55 0.13 13.33
CA SER A 98 3.25 0.13 11.90
C SER A 98 4.52 0.05 11.07
N LEU A 99 5.51 0.86 11.41
CA LEU A 99 6.78 0.90 10.71
C LEU A 99 7.50 -0.43 10.79
N LEU A 100 7.59 -1.02 11.99
CA LEU A 100 8.29 -2.29 12.18
C LEU A 100 7.60 -3.43 11.45
N SER A 101 6.26 -3.47 11.45
CA SER A 101 5.51 -4.49 10.74
C SER A 101 5.79 -4.44 9.24
N ILE A 102 5.75 -3.25 8.66
CA ILE A 102 6.00 -3.06 7.24
C ILE A 102 7.46 -3.35 6.90
N CYS A 103 8.38 -2.78 7.66
CA CYS A 103 9.81 -2.90 7.38
C CYS A 103 10.33 -4.33 7.53
N LEU A 104 9.81 -5.10 8.47
CA LEU A 104 10.23 -6.48 8.64
C LEU A 104 9.90 -7.31 7.41
N LEU A 105 8.74 -7.12 6.82
CA LEU A 105 8.35 -7.83 5.62
C LEU A 105 9.20 -7.42 4.42
N TYR A 106 9.40 -6.13 4.23
CA TYR A 106 10.18 -5.63 3.11
C TYR A 106 11.67 -5.93 3.23
N THR A 107 12.19 -5.89 4.46
CA THR A 107 13.59 -6.21 4.69
C THR A 107 13.89 -7.63 4.27
N SER A 108 13.00 -8.56 4.54
CA SER A 108 13.16 -9.95 4.09
C SER A 108 13.22 -10.04 2.58
N ASP A 109 12.30 -9.39 1.90
CA ASP A 109 12.25 -9.41 0.44
C ASP A 109 13.47 -8.77 -0.17
N ALA A 110 13.88 -7.63 0.37
CA ALA A 110 15.06 -6.92 -0.13
C ALA A 110 16.34 -7.72 0.07
N ALA A 111 16.42 -8.48 1.15
CA ALA A 111 17.60 -9.32 1.42
C ALA A 111 17.73 -10.48 0.44
N ASP A 112 16.63 -10.93 -0.11
CA ASP A 112 16.61 -12.03 -1.08
C ASP A 112 17.00 -11.58 -2.49
N GLU A 113 16.96 -10.30 -2.73
CA GLU A 113 17.32 -9.75 -4.01
C GLU A 113 18.81 -9.40 -4.09
#